data_8a08b9e9b0071614a746ccdde87173bf
#
_entry.id   8a08b9e9b0071614a746ccdde87173bf
#
_cell.length_a   1.000
_cell.length_b   1.000
_cell.length_c   1.000
_cell.angle_alpha   90.00
_cell.angle_beta   90.00
_cell.angle_gamma   90.00
#
_symmetry.space_group_name_H-M   'P 1'
#
loop_
_entity.id
_entity.type
_entity.pdbx_description
1 polymer ?
#
loop_
_entity_poly.entity_id
_entity_poly.type
_entity_poly.pdbx_seq_one_letter_code
_entity_poly.pdbx_strand_id
1 'polypeptide(L)'
;MALKNLLFLFCFSMPALSLFAQQSPDYNSSRNSAKKERVNRLLKMEEEGDLIFDHHSVFGLRIATDGYGIFYERGKFKSVRKTRLLQFELNEKKDPKDYKSAVGGFNGYTLNSIAVGRLNNFYQFKAAIGQQYLIGGKGNKNGVAVTALYSGGVSIGMLKPYILHVFKSQGDGSLFNSQYPEIMDSGYLVNDAAGLGSEWNKLSIKRG
;
A
#
# COMPACT_ATOMS: atom_id res chain seq x y z
N MET A 1 14.33 -43.34 -14.14
CA MET A 1 15.03 -43.03 -15.40
C MET A 1 14.44 -41.81 -16.14
N ALA A 2 13.17 -41.52 -16.03
CA ALA A 2 12.51 -40.38 -16.73
C ALA A 2 12.96 -38.98 -16.29
N LEU A 3 13.33 -38.78 -15.02
CA LEU A 3 13.71 -37.46 -14.50
C LEU A 3 15.07 -36.94 -15.00
N LYS A 4 16.02 -37.85 -15.26
CA LYS A 4 17.34 -37.48 -15.81
C LYS A 4 17.25 -37.01 -17.27
N ASN A 5 16.34 -37.59 -18.03
CA ASN A 5 16.15 -37.21 -19.44
C ASN A 5 15.43 -35.86 -19.56
N LEU A 6 14.57 -35.54 -18.62
CA LEU A 6 13.88 -34.23 -18.57
C LEU A 6 14.85 -33.06 -18.28
N LEU A 7 15.84 -33.31 -17.38
CA LEU A 7 16.86 -32.30 -17.05
C LEU A 7 17.82 -32.05 -18.22
N PHE A 8 18.12 -33.09 -19.02
CA PHE A 8 18.98 -32.97 -20.19
C PHE A 8 18.30 -32.21 -21.34
N LEU A 9 16.97 -32.35 -21.47
CA LEU A 9 16.18 -31.62 -22.47
C LEU A 9 16.08 -30.12 -22.12
N PHE A 10 16.03 -29.77 -20.82
CA PHE A 10 15.99 -28.39 -20.36
C PHE A 10 17.33 -27.66 -20.54
N CYS A 11 18.47 -28.36 -20.36
CA CYS A 11 19.80 -27.77 -20.61
C CYS A 11 20.12 -27.55 -22.09
N PHE A 12 19.49 -28.30 -23.00
CA PHE A 12 19.77 -28.17 -24.43
C PHE A 12 18.91 -27.11 -25.13
N SER A 13 17.80 -26.65 -24.50
CA SER A 13 16.92 -25.61 -25.05
C SER A 13 17.40 -24.18 -24.76
N MET A 14 18.36 -23.96 -23.86
CA MET A 14 18.84 -22.64 -23.49
C MET A 14 19.76 -21.92 -24.50
N PRO A 15 20.55 -22.56 -25.34
CA PRO A 15 21.40 -21.84 -26.30
C PRO A 15 20.65 -21.29 -27.53
N ALA A 16 19.40 -21.72 -27.79
CA ALA A 16 18.67 -21.23 -28.95
C ALA A 16 18.07 -19.82 -28.79
N LEU A 17 17.95 -19.31 -27.56
CA LEU A 17 17.43 -17.97 -27.28
C LEU A 17 18.48 -16.85 -27.39
N SER A 18 19.75 -17.18 -27.48
CA SER A 18 20.84 -16.18 -27.58
C SER A 18 21.11 -15.67 -29.00
N LEU A 19 20.53 -16.31 -30.03
CA LEU A 19 20.75 -15.92 -31.42
C LEU A 19 19.88 -14.76 -31.95
N PHE A 20 18.88 -14.33 -31.17
CA PHE A 20 18.03 -13.18 -31.56
C PHE A 20 18.50 -11.83 -30.98
N ALA A 21 19.60 -11.81 -30.23
CA ALA A 21 20.11 -10.58 -29.59
C ALA A 21 21.06 -9.75 -30.46
N GLN A 22 21.33 -10.18 -31.71
CA GLN A 22 22.15 -9.38 -32.65
C GLN A 22 21.28 -8.60 -33.63
N GLN A 23 20.53 -7.66 -33.09
CA GLN A 23 19.82 -6.68 -33.92
C GLN A 23 20.68 -5.42 -34.04
N SER A 24 20.93 -5.04 -35.26
CA SER A 24 21.82 -4.00 -35.77
C SER A 24 21.94 -2.71 -34.92
N PRO A 25 23.18 -2.20 -34.72
CA PRO A 25 23.49 -1.08 -33.83
C PRO A 25 23.05 0.32 -34.29
N ASP A 26 22.69 0.52 -35.52
CA ASP A 26 22.65 1.89 -36.09
C ASP A 26 21.38 2.70 -35.84
N TYR A 27 20.22 2.10 -35.71
CA TYR A 27 18.98 2.84 -35.44
C TYR A 27 18.82 3.25 -33.97
N ASN A 28 19.36 2.47 -33.04
CA ASN A 28 19.27 2.74 -31.61
C ASN A 28 20.35 3.73 -31.10
N SER A 29 21.43 3.93 -31.84
CA SER A 29 22.54 4.78 -31.43
C SER A 29 22.14 6.26 -31.34
N SER A 30 21.47 6.79 -32.35
CA SER A 30 21.02 8.19 -32.35
C SER A 30 19.94 8.49 -31.31
N ARG A 31 19.05 7.52 -31.05
CA ARG A 31 18.00 7.63 -30.03
C ARG A 31 18.57 7.55 -28.62
N ASN A 32 19.60 6.73 -28.42
CA ASN A 32 20.30 6.61 -27.15
C ASN A 32 21.21 7.82 -26.87
N SER A 33 21.83 8.40 -27.89
CA SER A 33 22.62 9.63 -27.72
C SER A 33 21.73 10.82 -27.38
N ALA A 34 20.59 10.99 -28.04
CA ALA A 34 19.61 12.04 -27.72
C ALA A 34 19.03 11.88 -26.31
N LYS A 35 18.78 10.62 -25.87
CA LYS A 35 18.38 10.36 -24.48
C LYS A 35 19.48 10.72 -23.48
N LYS A 36 20.72 10.33 -23.73
CA LYS A 36 21.87 10.67 -22.87
C LYS A 36 22.06 12.18 -22.77
N GLU A 37 21.99 12.87 -23.89
CA GLU A 37 22.15 14.34 -23.92
C GLU A 37 21.02 15.03 -23.15
N ARG A 38 19.77 14.55 -23.29
CA ARG A 38 18.64 15.06 -22.51
C ARG A 38 18.84 14.84 -21.01
N VAL A 39 19.28 13.63 -20.61
CA VAL A 39 19.54 13.29 -19.19
C VAL A 39 20.68 14.15 -18.65
N ASN A 40 21.79 14.31 -19.40
CA ASN A 40 22.91 15.15 -18.99
C ASN A 40 22.52 16.62 -18.85
N ARG A 41 21.65 17.13 -19.74
CA ARG A 41 21.12 18.49 -19.65
C ARG A 41 20.25 18.66 -18.40
N LEU A 42 19.39 17.69 -18.11
CA LEU A 42 18.55 17.69 -16.90
C LEU A 42 19.41 17.65 -15.63
N LEU A 43 20.43 16.79 -15.59
CA LEU A 43 21.36 16.72 -14.46
C LEU A 43 22.11 18.04 -14.24
N LYS A 44 22.52 18.69 -15.34
CA LYS A 44 23.20 20.00 -15.26
C LYS A 44 22.26 21.07 -14.72
N MET A 45 21.01 21.12 -15.19
CA MET A 45 19.98 22.03 -14.66
C MET A 45 19.68 21.76 -13.18
N GLU A 46 19.66 20.50 -12.75
CA GLU A 46 19.52 20.11 -11.34
C GLU A 46 20.72 20.58 -10.49
N GLU A 47 21.93 20.48 -11.02
CA GLU A 47 23.14 20.97 -10.37
C GLU A 47 23.16 22.50 -10.25
N GLU A 48 22.61 23.20 -11.25
CA GLU A 48 22.45 24.67 -11.26
C GLU A 48 21.28 25.16 -10.40
N GLY A 49 20.44 24.25 -9.90
CA GLY A 49 19.30 24.56 -9.04
C GLY A 49 18.07 25.07 -9.77
N ASP A 50 18.01 24.89 -11.08
CA ASP A 50 16.83 25.22 -11.88
C ASP A 50 15.67 24.26 -11.62
N LEU A 51 14.45 24.79 -11.69
CA LEU A 51 13.24 23.99 -11.59
C LEU A 51 13.03 23.19 -12.88
N ILE A 52 13.32 21.89 -12.80
CA ILE A 52 13.16 20.98 -13.94
C ILE A 52 11.71 20.53 -14.11
N PHE A 53 10.95 20.52 -13.01
CA PHE A 53 9.57 20.03 -12.97
C PHE A 53 8.65 21.05 -12.29
N ASP A 54 7.48 21.28 -12.87
CA ASP A 54 6.44 22.14 -12.29
C ASP A 54 5.65 21.44 -11.19
N HIS A 55 5.58 20.11 -11.24
CA HIS A 55 4.82 19.31 -10.29
C HIS A 55 5.40 17.91 -10.13
N HIS A 56 5.14 17.31 -8.99
CA HIS A 56 5.43 15.91 -8.74
C HIS A 56 4.22 15.22 -8.12
N SER A 57 4.12 13.91 -8.33
CA SER A 57 3.13 13.06 -7.71
C SER A 57 3.83 11.86 -7.10
N VAL A 58 3.51 11.56 -5.85
CA VAL A 58 4.06 10.44 -5.12
C VAL A 58 2.90 9.57 -4.64
N PHE A 59 2.98 8.29 -4.91
CA PHE A 59 2.09 7.27 -4.37
C PHE A 59 2.93 6.30 -3.55
N GLY A 60 2.46 5.92 -2.37
CA GLY A 60 3.21 5.03 -1.52
C GLY A 60 2.35 4.24 -0.55
N LEU A 61 2.99 3.25 0.05
CA LEU A 61 2.43 2.44 1.12
C LEU A 61 3.03 2.89 2.45
N ARG A 62 2.20 2.92 3.48
CA ARG A 62 2.61 3.19 4.85
C ARG A 62 2.36 1.95 5.70
N ILE A 63 3.39 1.49 6.37
CA ILE A 63 3.30 0.41 7.35
C ILE A 63 3.62 1.02 8.72
N ALA A 64 2.75 0.81 9.68
CA ALA A 64 2.89 1.28 11.04
C ALA A 64 2.63 0.13 12.01
N THR A 65 3.04 0.27 13.26
CA THR A 65 2.83 -0.75 14.30
C THR A 65 1.36 -1.00 14.59
N ASP A 66 0.52 0.00 14.36
CA ASP A 66 -0.93 -0.02 14.57
C ASP A 66 -1.74 -0.27 13.28
N GLY A 67 -1.08 -0.50 12.13
CA GLY A 67 -1.80 -0.76 10.90
C GLY A 67 -1.01 -0.52 9.62
N TYR A 68 -1.74 -0.39 8.54
CA TYR A 68 -1.19 -0.12 7.22
C TYR A 68 -2.09 0.85 6.46
N GLY A 69 -1.52 1.50 5.47
CA GLY A 69 -2.25 2.46 4.66
C GLY A 69 -1.59 2.76 3.33
N ILE A 70 -2.31 3.53 2.57
CA ILE A 70 -1.82 4.10 1.32
C ILE A 70 -1.84 5.62 1.41
N PHE A 71 -0.91 6.25 0.75
CA PHE A 71 -0.90 7.71 0.65
C PHE A 71 -0.63 8.15 -0.77
N TYR A 72 -1.19 9.29 -1.09
CA TYR A 72 -0.95 10.00 -2.33
C TYR A 72 -0.61 11.46 -2.01
N GLU A 73 0.48 11.92 -2.57
CA GLU A 73 0.93 13.31 -2.44
C GLU A 73 1.11 13.93 -3.82
N ARG A 74 0.59 15.13 -3.98
CA ARG A 74 0.81 15.94 -5.16
C ARG A 74 1.43 17.26 -4.76
N GLY A 75 2.64 17.50 -5.27
CA GLY A 75 3.38 18.73 -5.08
C GLY A 75 3.35 19.62 -6.33
N LYS A 76 3.13 20.91 -6.15
CA LYS A 76 3.25 21.91 -7.20
C LYS A 76 4.31 22.94 -6.78
N PHE A 77 5.36 23.05 -7.57
CA PHE A 77 6.39 24.04 -7.36
C PHE A 77 5.85 25.44 -7.67
N LYS A 78 5.97 26.36 -6.74
CA LYS A 78 5.66 27.78 -6.93
C LYS A 78 6.91 28.61 -7.26
N SER A 79 8.02 28.21 -6.71
CA SER A 79 9.35 28.78 -6.93
C SER A 79 10.41 27.74 -6.55
N VAL A 80 11.68 27.97 -6.87
CA VAL A 80 12.82 27.14 -6.49
C VAL A 80 12.81 26.76 -5.00
N ARG A 81 12.29 27.65 -4.14
CA ARG A 81 12.29 27.45 -2.68
C ARG A 81 10.96 27.01 -2.09
N LYS A 82 9.85 27.10 -2.85
CA LYS A 82 8.50 26.86 -2.28
C LYS A 82 7.73 25.86 -3.12
N THR A 83 7.29 24.77 -2.47
CA THR A 83 6.42 23.75 -3.05
C THR A 83 5.14 23.66 -2.23
N ARG A 84 3.98 23.70 -2.89
CA ARG A 84 2.70 23.39 -2.28
C ARG A 84 2.45 21.91 -2.38
N LEU A 85 1.96 21.31 -1.30
CA LEU A 85 1.67 19.89 -1.20
C LEU A 85 0.18 19.69 -0.94
N LEU A 86 -0.40 18.72 -1.61
CA LEU A 86 -1.72 18.19 -1.35
C LEU A 86 -1.53 16.71 -1.02
N GLN A 87 -1.98 16.30 0.16
CA GLN A 87 -1.76 14.96 0.69
C GLN A 87 -3.08 14.29 1.01
N PHE A 88 -3.22 13.04 0.59
CA PHE A 88 -4.33 12.16 0.92
C PHE A 88 -3.78 10.88 1.51
N GLU A 89 -4.36 10.42 2.59
CA GLU A 89 -3.99 9.17 3.25
C GLU A 89 -5.25 8.36 3.57
N LEU A 90 -5.19 7.07 3.33
CA LEU A 90 -6.18 6.12 3.79
C LEU A 90 -5.46 5.04 4.58
N ASN A 91 -5.75 4.96 5.87
CA ASN A 91 -5.11 4.02 6.78
C ASN A 91 -6.16 3.10 7.41
N GLU A 92 -5.87 1.82 7.48
CA GLU A 92 -6.54 0.89 8.37
C GLU A 92 -5.74 0.82 9.66
N LYS A 93 -6.41 1.06 10.79
CA LYS A 93 -5.79 0.98 12.11
C LYS A 93 -6.40 -0.14 12.92
N LYS A 94 -5.54 -0.89 13.58
CA LYS A 94 -5.89 -2.00 14.46
C LYS A 94 -5.57 -1.61 15.89
N ASP A 95 -6.43 -2.02 16.82
CA ASP A 95 -6.10 -1.83 18.23
C ASP A 95 -4.92 -2.76 18.60
N PRO A 96 -3.83 -2.25 19.19
CA PRO A 96 -2.74 -3.09 19.66
C PRO A 96 -3.14 -4.10 20.73
N LYS A 97 -4.31 -3.93 21.37
CA LYS A 97 -4.88 -4.86 22.34
C LYS A 97 -5.73 -5.97 21.71
N ASP A 98 -5.88 -5.98 20.38
CA ASP A 98 -6.61 -7.02 19.69
C ASP A 98 -6.01 -8.41 19.96
N TYR A 99 -6.74 -9.22 20.66
CA TYR A 99 -6.38 -10.62 20.88
C TYR A 99 -6.88 -11.47 19.72
N LYS A 100 -5.98 -12.18 19.08
CA LYS A 100 -6.33 -13.11 18.00
C LYS A 100 -6.43 -14.53 18.57
N SER A 101 -7.55 -15.18 18.31
CA SER A 101 -7.75 -16.60 18.59
C SER A 101 -7.85 -17.37 17.29
N ALA A 102 -7.18 -18.52 17.25
CA ALA A 102 -7.36 -19.47 16.16
C ALA A 102 -8.66 -20.24 16.37
N VAL A 103 -9.53 -20.21 15.38
CA VAL A 103 -10.77 -20.99 15.39
C VAL A 103 -10.60 -22.14 14.42
N GLY A 104 -10.75 -23.38 14.91
CA GLY A 104 -10.66 -24.58 14.08
C GLY A 104 -11.91 -24.72 13.22
N GLY A 105 -11.73 -24.90 11.91
CA GLY A 105 -12.81 -25.34 11.04
C GLY A 105 -13.27 -26.76 11.42
N PHE A 106 -14.52 -27.10 11.10
CA PHE A 106 -15.18 -28.37 11.42
C PHE A 106 -14.41 -29.62 10.96
N ASN A 107 -13.43 -29.48 10.06
CA ASN A 107 -12.58 -30.56 9.54
C ASN A 107 -11.11 -30.47 9.93
N GLY A 108 -10.71 -29.64 10.89
CA GLY A 108 -9.34 -29.60 11.41
C GLY A 108 -8.28 -28.99 10.49
N TYR A 109 -8.62 -28.54 9.29
CA TYR A 109 -7.64 -28.09 8.30
C TYR A 109 -7.59 -26.58 8.05
N THR A 110 -8.49 -25.78 8.56
CA THR A 110 -8.47 -24.32 8.42
C THR A 110 -8.42 -23.65 9.77
N LEU A 111 -7.23 -23.25 10.17
CA LEU A 111 -7.01 -22.36 11.32
C LEU A 111 -7.27 -20.92 10.87
N ASN A 112 -8.53 -20.49 10.96
CA ASN A 112 -8.87 -19.10 10.73
C ASN A 112 -8.58 -18.30 12.00
N SER A 113 -7.85 -17.20 11.87
CA SER A 113 -7.55 -16.30 12.98
C SER A 113 -8.57 -15.18 13.05
N ILE A 114 -9.34 -15.15 14.12
CA ILE A 114 -10.31 -14.09 14.38
C ILE A 114 -9.83 -13.16 15.50
N ALA A 115 -10.21 -11.88 15.42
CA ALA A 115 -9.98 -10.92 16.49
C ALA A 115 -11.12 -11.00 17.51
N VAL A 116 -10.80 -11.51 18.70
CA VAL A 116 -11.77 -11.70 19.78
C VAL A 116 -12.11 -10.35 20.41
N GLY A 117 -13.41 -10.05 20.54
CA GLY A 117 -13.88 -8.79 21.15
C GLY A 117 -13.86 -7.58 20.21
N ARG A 118 -13.45 -7.74 18.97
CA ARG A 118 -13.47 -6.66 18.01
C ARG A 118 -14.90 -6.39 17.52
N LEU A 119 -15.38 -5.16 17.70
CA LEU A 119 -16.69 -4.73 17.24
C LEU A 119 -16.63 -4.10 15.84
N ASN A 120 -15.58 -3.34 15.56
CA ASN A 120 -15.45 -2.60 14.33
C ASN A 120 -13.99 -2.59 13.83
N ASN A 121 -13.83 -2.50 12.53
CA ASN A 121 -12.57 -2.13 11.90
C ASN A 121 -12.54 -0.61 11.74
N PHE A 122 -11.43 0.02 12.09
CA PHE A 122 -11.27 1.45 12.01
C PHE A 122 -10.44 1.85 10.78
N TYR A 123 -11.04 2.63 9.91
CA TYR A 123 -10.39 3.25 8.75
C TYR A 123 -10.30 4.75 8.98
N GLN A 124 -9.16 5.33 8.67
CA GLN A 124 -8.93 6.77 8.79
C GLN A 124 -8.56 7.33 7.42
N PHE A 125 -9.39 8.25 6.93
CA PHE A 125 -9.07 9.07 5.78
C PHE A 125 -8.57 10.42 6.25
N LYS A 126 -7.42 10.88 5.71
CA LYS A 126 -6.86 12.20 5.97
C LYS A 126 -6.68 12.94 4.67
N ALA A 127 -7.04 14.22 4.68
CA ALA A 127 -6.76 15.17 3.60
C ALA A 127 -6.03 16.37 4.20
N ALA A 128 -4.83 16.68 3.69
CA ALA A 128 -4.02 17.77 4.19
C ALA A 128 -3.45 18.62 3.05
N ILE A 129 -3.31 19.89 3.34
CA ILE A 129 -2.61 20.86 2.48
C ILE A 129 -1.36 21.28 3.23
N GLY A 130 -0.22 21.22 2.54
CA GLY A 130 1.06 21.57 3.11
C GLY A 130 1.86 22.51 2.23
N GLN A 131 2.93 22.99 2.80
CA GLN A 131 3.94 23.75 2.10
C GLN A 131 5.33 23.30 2.53
N GLN A 132 6.15 22.99 1.55
CA GLN A 132 7.57 22.70 1.74
C GLN A 132 8.37 23.95 1.36
N TYR A 133 9.30 24.31 2.22
CA TYR A 133 10.18 25.46 2.05
C TYR A 133 11.63 25.02 2.14
N LEU A 134 12.40 25.28 1.09
CA LEU A 134 13.85 25.04 1.07
C LEU A 134 14.56 26.16 1.83
N ILE A 135 15.07 25.85 3.02
CA ILE A 135 15.81 26.78 3.88
C ILE A 135 17.24 26.93 3.37
N GLY A 136 17.90 25.83 3.08
CA GLY A 136 19.27 25.79 2.55
C GLY A 136 19.37 24.82 1.38
N GLY A 137 19.85 25.30 0.25
CA GLY A 137 20.15 24.49 -0.91
C GLY A 137 21.51 23.79 -0.79
N LYS A 138 21.73 22.78 -1.63
CA LYS A 138 23.06 22.17 -1.77
C LYS A 138 24.03 23.20 -2.37
N GLY A 139 25.02 23.61 -1.59
CA GLY A 139 26.10 24.46 -2.11
C GLY A 139 27.14 23.70 -2.93
N ASN A 140 27.10 22.35 -2.89
CA ASN A 140 28.06 21.48 -3.59
C ASN A 140 27.39 20.11 -3.81
N LYS A 141 27.92 19.30 -4.71
CA LYS A 141 27.43 17.94 -5.04
C LYS A 141 27.27 17.04 -3.81
N ASN A 142 28.12 17.20 -2.79
CA ASN A 142 28.07 16.48 -1.51
C ASN A 142 27.37 17.28 -0.39
N GLY A 143 26.78 18.41 -0.69
CA GLY A 143 26.09 19.25 0.28
C GLY A 143 24.73 18.71 0.69
N VAL A 144 24.26 19.13 1.86
CA VAL A 144 22.95 18.79 2.42
C VAL A 144 21.95 19.89 2.07
N ALA A 145 20.78 19.50 1.58
CA ALA A 145 19.64 20.40 1.46
C ALA A 145 18.78 20.31 2.72
N VAL A 146 18.42 21.44 3.29
CA VAL A 146 17.53 21.52 4.47
C VAL A 146 16.21 22.10 4.03
N THR A 147 15.14 21.34 4.26
CA THR A 147 13.77 21.75 3.95
C THR A 147 12.90 21.72 5.19
N ALA A 148 12.05 22.72 5.35
CA ALA A 148 10.96 22.71 6.32
C ALA A 148 9.66 22.33 5.62
N LEU A 149 8.93 21.38 6.22
CA LEU A 149 7.62 20.96 5.77
C LEU A 149 6.61 21.24 6.88
N TYR A 150 5.54 21.93 6.54
CA TYR A 150 4.39 22.08 7.42
C TYR A 150 3.10 21.78 6.66
N SER A 151 2.19 21.11 7.33
CA SER A 151 0.90 20.72 6.75
C SER A 151 -0.21 20.82 7.78
N GLY A 152 -1.40 21.14 7.31
CA GLY A 152 -2.62 21.14 8.10
C GLY A 152 -3.73 20.48 7.31
N GLY A 153 -4.64 19.79 7.99
CA GLY A 153 -5.68 19.07 7.30
C GLY A 153 -6.77 18.57 8.21
N VAL A 154 -7.67 17.81 7.62
CA VAL A 154 -8.81 17.18 8.28
C VAL A 154 -8.68 15.67 8.23
N SER A 155 -9.27 15.01 9.21
CA SER A 155 -9.30 13.56 9.29
C SER A 155 -10.74 13.08 9.53
N ILE A 156 -11.11 12.03 8.84
CA ILE A 156 -12.41 11.39 8.95
C ILE A 156 -12.18 9.96 9.39
N GLY A 157 -12.79 9.57 10.50
CA GLY A 157 -12.79 8.19 10.98
C GLY A 157 -14.01 7.44 10.46
N MET A 158 -13.79 6.27 9.92
CA MET A 158 -14.82 5.37 9.41
C MET A 158 -14.76 4.07 10.20
N LEU A 159 -15.89 3.69 10.81
CA LEU A 159 -16.05 2.45 11.54
C LEU A 159 -16.83 1.46 10.68
N LYS A 160 -16.21 0.37 10.33
CA LYS A 160 -16.82 -0.74 9.61
C LYS A 160 -17.10 -1.86 10.59
N PRO A 161 -18.34 -2.38 10.69
CA PRO A 161 -18.67 -3.50 11.58
C PRO A 161 -17.79 -4.71 11.30
N TYR A 162 -17.28 -5.34 12.35
CA TYR A 162 -16.55 -6.60 12.25
C TYR A 162 -17.54 -7.75 12.38
N ILE A 163 -17.78 -8.42 11.27
CA ILE A 163 -18.79 -9.48 11.17
C ILE A 163 -18.11 -10.82 11.14
N LEU A 164 -18.67 -11.77 11.89
CA LEU A 164 -18.25 -13.15 11.97
C LEU A 164 -19.31 -14.04 11.32
N HIS A 165 -18.83 -15.05 10.58
CA HIS A 165 -19.65 -16.13 10.10
C HIS A 165 -19.74 -17.20 11.18
N VAL A 166 -20.94 -17.49 11.65
CA VAL A 166 -21.16 -18.37 12.79
C VAL A 166 -22.17 -19.47 12.46
N PHE A 167 -21.99 -20.63 13.07
CA PHE A 167 -22.95 -21.73 13.07
C PHE A 167 -23.66 -21.79 14.41
N LYS A 168 -24.94 -22.08 14.41
CA LYS A 168 -25.67 -22.40 15.62
C LYS A 168 -25.35 -23.83 16.05
N SER A 169 -24.87 -24.02 17.28
CA SER A 169 -24.46 -25.33 17.81
C SER A 169 -25.62 -26.33 17.93
N GLN A 170 -26.86 -25.82 18.03
CA GLN A 170 -28.08 -26.63 18.05
C GLN A 170 -29.00 -26.15 16.92
N GLY A 171 -28.92 -26.79 15.76
CA GLY A 171 -29.78 -26.45 14.64
C GLY A 171 -29.36 -27.10 13.33
N ASP A 172 -29.91 -26.65 12.25
CA ASP A 172 -29.72 -27.14 10.87
C ASP A 172 -28.31 -26.88 10.27
N GLY A 173 -27.36 -26.34 11.05
CA GLY A 173 -26.02 -26.04 10.59
C GLY A 173 -25.95 -24.84 9.65
N SER A 174 -26.98 -24.00 9.58
CA SER A 174 -26.99 -22.83 8.70
C SER A 174 -25.97 -21.79 9.15
N LEU A 175 -25.27 -21.23 8.17
CA LEU A 175 -24.28 -20.18 8.33
C LEU A 175 -24.97 -18.82 8.32
N PHE A 176 -24.74 -17.99 9.33
CA PHE A 176 -25.27 -16.63 9.35
C PHE A 176 -24.24 -15.62 9.84
N ASN A 177 -24.48 -14.35 9.55
CA ASN A 177 -23.59 -13.27 9.91
C ASN A 177 -24.01 -12.67 11.25
N SER A 178 -23.09 -12.63 12.22
CA SER A 178 -23.34 -12.01 13.53
C SER A 178 -22.16 -11.14 13.98
N GLN A 179 -22.44 -10.23 14.91
CA GLN A 179 -21.41 -9.42 15.57
C GLN A 179 -21.03 -10.02 16.91
N TYR A 180 -19.84 -9.70 17.38
CA TYR A 180 -19.25 -10.30 18.58
C TYR A 180 -20.15 -10.24 19.85
N PRO A 181 -20.88 -9.14 20.16
CA PRO A 181 -21.72 -9.12 21.35
C PRO A 181 -22.85 -10.14 21.34
N GLU A 182 -23.39 -10.45 20.17
CA GLU A 182 -24.50 -11.39 20.01
C GLU A 182 -24.05 -12.85 20.16
N ILE A 183 -22.75 -13.10 19.92
CA ILE A 183 -22.17 -14.45 19.92
C ILE A 183 -21.85 -14.93 21.35
N MET A 184 -21.57 -14.01 22.27
CA MET A 184 -21.16 -14.35 23.64
C MET A 184 -22.24 -15.05 24.44
N ASP A 185 -23.53 -14.80 24.13
CA ASP A 185 -24.66 -15.29 24.94
C ASP A 185 -25.27 -16.63 24.48
N SER A 186 -24.87 -17.17 23.35
CA SER A 186 -25.67 -18.19 22.70
C SER A 186 -24.86 -19.28 21.99
N GLY A 187 -23.96 -19.99 22.63
CA GLY A 187 -23.43 -21.27 22.16
C GLY A 187 -23.15 -21.42 20.65
N TYR A 188 -22.76 -20.33 19.99
CA TYR A 188 -22.44 -20.30 18.57
C TYR A 188 -20.99 -20.72 18.32
N LEU A 189 -20.77 -21.48 17.24
CA LEU A 189 -19.45 -21.83 16.76
C LEU A 189 -19.03 -20.86 15.68
N VAL A 190 -17.94 -20.13 15.90
CA VAL A 190 -17.40 -19.20 14.92
C VAL A 190 -16.59 -19.96 13.87
N ASN A 191 -16.94 -19.77 12.60
CA ASN A 191 -16.23 -20.39 11.49
C ASN A 191 -15.13 -19.47 10.93
N ASP A 192 -15.48 -18.23 10.64
CA ASP A 192 -14.60 -17.28 9.94
C ASP A 192 -15.01 -15.83 10.19
N ALA A 193 -14.14 -14.90 9.83
CA ALA A 193 -14.46 -13.48 9.80
C ALA A 193 -14.80 -13.05 8.38
N ALA A 194 -15.82 -12.24 8.24
CA ALA A 194 -16.20 -11.67 6.95
C ALA A 194 -15.05 -10.86 6.35
N GLY A 195 -14.73 -11.10 5.09
CA GLY A 195 -13.62 -10.48 4.39
C GLY A 195 -13.71 -8.95 4.25
N LEU A 196 -12.64 -8.32 3.79
CA LEU A 196 -12.56 -6.87 3.59
C LEU A 196 -13.66 -6.29 2.69
N GLY A 197 -14.19 -7.09 1.75
CA GLY A 197 -15.23 -6.69 0.80
C GLY A 197 -16.65 -6.67 1.35
N SER A 198 -16.89 -7.21 2.56
CA SER A 198 -18.24 -7.38 3.10
C SER A 198 -18.74 -6.12 3.83
N GLU A 199 -20.03 -5.87 3.78
CA GLU A 199 -20.79 -4.95 4.65
C GLU A 199 -20.31 -3.47 4.66
N TRP A 200 -19.82 -2.95 3.54
CA TRP A 200 -19.47 -1.53 3.40
C TRP A 200 -20.67 -0.59 3.48
N ASN A 201 -21.87 -1.09 3.26
CA ASN A 201 -23.12 -0.34 3.40
C ASN A 201 -23.48 0.01 4.85
N LYS A 202 -22.90 -0.68 5.83
CA LYS A 202 -23.09 -0.44 7.28
C LYS A 202 -22.01 0.46 7.90
N LEU A 203 -21.25 1.17 7.08
CA LEU A 203 -20.16 2.02 7.52
C LEU A 203 -20.67 3.23 8.29
N SER A 204 -20.15 3.46 9.49
CA SER A 204 -20.44 4.63 10.32
C SER A 204 -19.30 5.65 10.23
N ILE A 205 -19.63 6.90 9.97
CA ILE A 205 -18.66 8.00 9.81
C ILE A 205 -18.65 8.85 11.07
N LYS A 206 -17.46 9.04 11.63
CA LYS A 206 -17.22 9.97 12.73
C LYS A 206 -16.23 11.05 12.28
N ARG A 207 -16.55 12.31 12.58
CA ARG A 207 -15.65 13.44 12.35
C ARG A 207 -14.73 13.56 13.58
N GLY A 208 -13.45 13.68 13.35
CA GLY A 208 -12.45 13.99 14.36
C GLY A 208 -11.97 15.41 14.22
#